data_82e1a440539fad255527e1f33fde7d2d
#
_entry.id   82e1a440539fad255527e1f33fde7d2d
#
_cell.length_a   1.000
_cell.length_b   1.000
_cell.length_c   1.000
_cell.angle_alpha   90.00
_cell.angle_beta   90.00
_cell.angle_gamma   90.00
#
_symmetry.space_group_name_H-M   'P 1'
#
loop_
_entity.id
_entity.type
_entity.pdbx_description
1 polymer ?
#
loop_
_entity_poly.entity_id
_entity_poly.type
_entity_poly.pdbx_seq_one_letter_code
_entity_poly.pdbx_strand_id
1 'polypeptide(L)'
;MPKLIITTQAQGKIGYEFTEELITIGRAPDNMIVIEDPSVSSRHAQMERSGETYRLKDLGSTNSTRVNGLPVTETMLRFDDRIRFGGVESRFESDKQGSQPLPELGQIEAAPAEMSAAPVDFSNASPFPHRKKDQDPVRTAILAGAGVALIAFIGSMVAVLTMHAPVL
;
A
#
# COMPACT_ATOMS: atom_id res chain seq x y z
N MET A 1 4.76 32.62 -0.40
CA MET A 1 3.43 32.35 -0.98
C MET A 1 3.21 30.85 -0.97
N PRO A 2 2.00 30.35 -0.65
CA PRO A 2 1.74 28.93 -0.71
C PRO A 2 1.83 28.43 -2.15
N LYS A 3 2.43 27.26 -2.34
CA LYS A 3 2.56 26.61 -3.64
C LYS A 3 2.37 25.11 -3.54
N LEU A 4 1.89 24.49 -4.60
CA LEU A 4 1.79 23.08 -4.77
C LEU A 4 2.78 22.62 -5.84
N ILE A 5 3.71 21.79 -5.48
CA ILE A 5 4.65 21.18 -6.42
C ILE A 5 4.10 19.81 -6.80
N ILE A 6 3.74 19.66 -8.06
CA ILE A 6 3.24 18.39 -8.60
C ILE A 6 4.35 17.70 -9.37
N THR A 7 4.51 16.41 -9.13
CA THR A 7 5.49 15.58 -9.84
C THR A 7 4.74 14.59 -10.73
N THR A 8 4.81 14.78 -12.04
CA THR A 8 4.24 13.85 -13.03
C THR A 8 5.36 13.19 -13.83
N GLN A 9 5.10 11.98 -14.33
CA GLN A 9 6.07 11.27 -15.18
C GLN A 9 6.25 11.97 -16.54
N ALA A 10 5.20 12.62 -17.04
CA ALA A 10 5.21 13.25 -18.37
C ALA A 10 5.88 14.63 -18.38
N GLN A 11 5.72 15.42 -17.33
CA GLN A 11 6.12 16.84 -17.30
C GLN A 11 7.16 17.16 -16.21
N GLY A 12 7.54 16.16 -15.40
CA GLY A 12 8.45 16.35 -14.28
C GLY A 12 7.81 17.11 -13.12
N LYS A 13 8.55 18.04 -12.51
CA LYS A 13 8.08 18.84 -11.37
C LYS A 13 7.56 20.18 -11.85
N ILE A 14 6.30 20.48 -11.56
CA ILE A 14 5.65 21.75 -11.85
C ILE A 14 5.18 22.38 -10.55
N GLY A 15 5.54 23.63 -10.31
CA GLY A 15 5.09 24.41 -9.15
C GLY A 15 3.94 25.33 -9.52
N TYR A 16 2.84 25.25 -8.81
CA TYR A 16 1.72 26.16 -8.89
C TYR A 16 1.69 27.05 -7.66
N GLU A 17 1.92 28.35 -7.84
CA GLU A 17 1.75 29.35 -6.79
C GLU A 17 0.32 29.85 -6.83
N PHE A 18 -0.28 30.08 -5.67
CA PHE A 18 -1.67 30.51 -5.59
C PHE A 18 -1.94 31.39 -4.38
N THR A 19 -2.90 32.27 -4.56
CA THR A 19 -3.39 33.21 -3.53
C THR A 19 -4.92 33.19 -3.43
N GLU A 20 -5.55 32.44 -4.32
CA GLU A 20 -6.99 32.34 -4.46
C GLU A 20 -7.62 31.68 -3.24
N GLU A 21 -8.88 32.02 -2.98
CA GLU A 21 -9.65 31.45 -1.87
C GLU A 21 -10.06 29.99 -2.13
N LEU A 22 -10.32 29.66 -3.40
CA LEU A 22 -10.73 28.32 -3.81
C LEU A 22 -9.89 27.88 -5.01
N ILE A 23 -9.29 26.70 -4.91
CA ILE A 23 -8.48 26.09 -5.95
C ILE A 23 -9.06 24.72 -6.27
N THR A 24 -9.42 24.51 -7.53
CA THR A 24 -9.92 23.22 -8.01
C THR A 24 -8.79 22.42 -8.65
N ILE A 25 -8.77 21.11 -8.38
CA ILE A 25 -7.72 20.19 -8.82
C ILE A 25 -8.37 18.99 -9.50
N GLY A 26 -7.91 18.64 -10.68
CA GLY A 26 -8.43 17.49 -11.39
C GLY A 26 -7.89 17.37 -12.80
N ARG A 27 -8.35 16.35 -13.52
CA ARG A 27 -7.90 16.07 -14.89
C ARG A 27 -8.61 16.95 -15.94
N ALA A 28 -9.81 17.43 -15.65
CA ALA A 28 -10.55 18.23 -16.60
C ALA A 28 -9.93 19.63 -16.74
N PRO A 29 -9.98 20.24 -17.94
CA PRO A 29 -9.35 21.52 -18.23
C PRO A 29 -10.03 22.72 -17.55
N ASP A 30 -11.20 22.53 -16.96
CA ASP A 30 -11.93 23.55 -16.20
C ASP A 30 -11.44 23.69 -14.74
N ASN A 31 -10.47 22.88 -14.31
CA ASN A 31 -9.82 23.06 -13.03
C ASN A 31 -8.72 24.11 -13.06
N MET A 32 -8.48 24.77 -11.95
CA MET A 32 -7.36 25.72 -11.83
C MET A 32 -6.01 24.99 -11.90
N ILE A 33 -5.93 23.81 -11.29
CA ILE A 33 -4.76 22.94 -11.38
C ILE A 33 -5.15 21.70 -12.17
N VAL A 34 -4.66 21.62 -13.41
CA VAL A 34 -4.94 20.49 -14.29
C VAL A 34 -3.83 19.45 -14.16
N ILE A 35 -4.22 18.23 -13.85
CA ILE A 35 -3.31 17.08 -13.75
C ILE A 35 -3.73 16.06 -14.81
N GLU A 36 -3.00 16.03 -15.92
CA GLU A 36 -3.26 15.12 -17.04
C GLU A 36 -2.75 13.70 -16.76
N ASP A 37 -3.43 13.01 -15.84
CA ASP A 37 -3.12 11.63 -15.46
C ASP A 37 -4.41 10.81 -15.37
N PRO A 38 -4.47 9.59 -15.94
CA PRO A 38 -5.67 8.76 -15.94
C PRO A 38 -6.12 8.32 -14.54
N SER A 39 -5.23 8.33 -13.55
CA SER A 39 -5.56 8.02 -12.16
C SER A 39 -6.25 9.16 -11.43
N VAL A 40 -6.25 10.38 -12.01
CA VAL A 40 -6.86 11.58 -11.44
C VAL A 40 -8.27 11.76 -12.00
N SER A 41 -9.27 11.96 -11.15
CA SER A 41 -10.66 12.22 -11.54
C SER A 41 -10.79 13.58 -12.24
N SER A 42 -11.81 13.76 -13.09
CA SER A 42 -12.07 15.04 -13.79
C SER A 42 -12.13 16.21 -12.81
N ARG A 43 -12.85 16.06 -11.71
CA ARG A 43 -12.79 16.89 -10.51
C ARG A 43 -12.38 16.00 -9.36
N HIS A 44 -11.16 16.18 -8.86
CA HIS A 44 -10.59 15.23 -7.89
C HIS A 44 -10.66 15.80 -6.48
N ALA A 45 -10.21 17.00 -6.30
CA ALA A 45 -10.14 17.68 -5.02
C ALA A 45 -10.28 19.19 -5.17
N GLN A 46 -10.51 19.85 -4.06
CA GLN A 46 -10.44 21.31 -3.95
C GLN A 46 -9.65 21.70 -2.72
N MET A 47 -9.02 22.87 -2.79
CA MET A 47 -8.38 23.49 -1.65
C MET A 47 -9.07 24.84 -1.38
N GLU A 48 -9.52 25.02 -0.14
CA GLU A 48 -10.15 26.24 0.34
C GLU A 48 -9.19 26.96 1.29
N ARG A 49 -9.01 28.25 1.11
CA ARG A 49 -8.15 29.05 1.98
C ARG A 49 -8.75 29.11 3.39
N SER A 50 -7.95 28.80 4.37
CA SER A 50 -8.33 28.88 5.79
C SER A 50 -7.22 29.59 6.57
N GLY A 51 -7.37 30.91 6.70
CA GLY A 51 -6.34 31.77 7.29
C GLY A 51 -5.06 31.81 6.44
N GLU A 52 -3.95 31.35 7.00
CA GLU A 52 -2.63 31.34 6.33
C GLU A 52 -2.33 30.00 5.59
N THR A 53 -3.22 29.01 5.70
CA THR A 53 -3.09 27.72 5.05
C THR A 53 -4.31 27.38 4.21
N TYR A 54 -4.38 26.14 3.73
CA TYR A 54 -5.49 25.62 2.92
C TYR A 54 -6.08 24.38 3.56
N ARG A 55 -7.38 24.25 3.41
CA ARG A 55 -8.14 23.06 3.70
C ARG A 55 -8.31 22.27 2.41
N LEU A 56 -7.77 21.06 2.37
CA LEU A 56 -7.91 20.14 1.26
C LEU A 56 -9.16 19.29 1.47
N LYS A 57 -9.98 19.17 0.41
CA LYS A 57 -11.18 18.34 0.40
C LYS A 57 -11.22 17.46 -0.84
N ASP A 58 -11.39 16.18 -0.66
CA ASP A 58 -11.63 15.22 -1.74
C ASP A 58 -13.09 15.33 -2.22
N LEU A 59 -13.30 15.35 -3.52
CA LEU A 59 -14.62 15.49 -4.14
C LEU A 59 -15.24 14.13 -4.55
N GLY A 60 -14.97 13.09 -3.79
CA GLY A 60 -15.41 11.73 -4.11
C GLY A 60 -14.61 11.13 -5.26
N SER A 61 -13.30 11.33 -5.25
CA SER A 61 -12.43 10.86 -6.30
C SER A 61 -12.36 9.34 -6.37
N THR A 62 -12.16 8.78 -7.57
CA THR A 62 -12.13 7.33 -7.80
C THR A 62 -10.96 6.64 -7.06
N ASN A 63 -9.81 7.30 -7.04
CA ASN A 63 -8.58 6.72 -6.45
C ASN A 63 -8.16 7.39 -5.14
N SER A 64 -9.06 8.17 -4.52
CA SER A 64 -8.88 8.88 -3.26
C SER A 64 -7.70 9.87 -3.25
N THR A 65 -7.86 10.90 -2.43
CA THR A 65 -6.77 11.81 -2.05
C THR A 65 -6.09 11.29 -0.79
N ARG A 66 -4.76 11.34 -0.74
CA ARG A 66 -3.98 10.95 0.44
C ARG A 66 -3.07 12.07 0.89
N VAL A 67 -2.94 12.27 2.19
CA VAL A 67 -1.98 13.20 2.79
C VAL A 67 -1.07 12.41 3.70
N ASN A 68 0.24 12.51 3.48
CA ASN A 68 1.28 11.76 4.20
C ASN A 68 1.01 10.24 4.24
N GLY A 69 0.46 9.71 3.13
CA GLY A 69 0.14 8.28 2.97
C GLY A 69 -1.26 7.88 3.49
N LEU A 70 -1.93 8.70 4.27
CA LEU A 70 -3.26 8.42 4.82
C LEU A 70 -4.36 8.93 3.89
N PRO A 71 -5.41 8.14 3.59
CA PRO A 71 -6.55 8.60 2.82
C PRO A 71 -7.33 9.64 3.62
N VAL A 72 -7.71 10.74 2.95
CA VAL A 72 -8.44 11.84 3.58
C VAL A 72 -9.65 12.24 2.74
N THR A 73 -10.74 12.57 3.41
CA THR A 73 -11.89 13.23 2.79
C THR A 73 -11.75 14.74 2.92
N GLU A 74 -11.27 15.21 4.07
CA GLU A 74 -11.03 16.61 4.34
C GLU A 74 -9.93 16.74 5.39
N THR A 75 -8.97 17.68 5.18
CA THR A 75 -7.90 17.94 6.13
C THR A 75 -7.30 19.33 5.96
N MET A 76 -6.74 19.90 7.02
CA MET A 76 -5.94 21.12 6.96
C MET A 76 -4.52 20.78 6.49
N LEU A 77 -4.04 21.47 5.47
CA LEU A 77 -2.67 21.28 4.98
C LEU A 77 -1.65 21.98 5.88
N ARG A 78 -0.52 21.32 6.03
CA ARG A 78 0.65 21.85 6.76
C ARG A 78 1.82 22.01 5.80
N PHE A 79 2.77 22.83 6.20
CA PHE A 79 4.04 22.94 5.46
C PHE A 79 4.65 21.55 5.25
N ASP A 80 5.11 21.32 4.02
CA ASP A 80 5.78 20.10 3.58
C ASP A 80 4.90 18.83 3.52
N ASP A 81 3.56 18.98 3.61
CA ASP A 81 2.66 17.85 3.44
C ASP A 81 2.82 17.24 2.04
N ARG A 82 2.96 15.92 2.03
CA ARG A 82 2.95 15.12 0.81
C ARG A 82 1.52 14.75 0.49
N ILE A 83 1.04 15.22 -0.65
CA ILE A 83 -0.32 14.97 -1.11
C ILE A 83 -0.24 14.06 -2.33
N ARG A 84 -1.09 13.05 -2.38
CA ARG A 84 -1.22 12.18 -3.55
C ARG A 84 -2.65 12.23 -4.07
N PHE A 85 -2.78 12.67 -5.32
CA PHE A 85 -4.05 12.67 -6.07
C PHE A 85 -4.08 11.44 -6.97
N GLY A 86 -4.79 10.38 -6.55
CA GLY A 86 -4.72 9.10 -7.24
C GLY A 86 -3.30 8.53 -7.25
N GLY A 87 -2.66 8.48 -8.42
CA GLY A 87 -1.28 8.05 -8.61
C GLY A 87 -0.24 9.17 -8.60
N VAL A 88 -0.67 10.45 -8.64
CA VAL A 88 0.23 11.59 -8.81
C VAL A 88 0.65 12.17 -7.46
N GLU A 89 1.95 12.28 -7.26
CA GLU A 89 2.52 12.86 -6.04
C GLU A 89 2.67 14.37 -6.16
N SER A 90 2.37 15.04 -5.07
CA SER A 90 2.57 16.48 -4.92
C SER A 90 3.02 16.83 -3.51
N ARG A 91 3.58 18.05 -3.36
CA ARG A 91 4.04 18.59 -2.10
C ARG A 91 3.49 19.98 -1.90
N PHE A 92 2.91 20.22 -0.75
CA PHE A 92 2.44 21.55 -0.36
C PHE A 92 3.58 22.32 0.34
N GLU A 93 3.94 23.47 -0.20
CA GLU A 93 4.93 24.36 0.39
C GLU A 93 4.29 25.71 0.71
N SER A 94 4.63 26.31 1.84
CA SER A 94 4.23 27.64 2.25
C SER A 94 5.43 28.36 2.85
N ASP A 95 5.63 29.63 2.53
CA ASP A 95 6.73 30.45 3.05
C ASP A 95 6.66 30.66 4.57
N LYS A 96 5.48 30.52 5.13
CA LYS A 96 5.28 30.57 6.56
C LYS A 96 5.20 29.15 7.10
N GLN A 97 6.23 28.73 7.80
CA GLN A 97 6.14 27.61 8.73
C GLN A 97 4.94 27.86 9.65
N GLY A 98 3.81 27.28 9.31
CA GLY A 98 2.66 27.26 10.20
C GLY A 98 3.07 26.51 11.45
N SER A 99 3.59 27.24 12.42
CA SER A 99 3.83 26.74 13.76
C SER A 99 2.47 26.60 14.47
N GLN A 100 1.67 25.64 14.03
CA GLN A 100 0.86 24.96 15.02
C GLN A 100 1.79 23.95 15.68
N PRO A 101 2.12 24.15 16.96
CA PRO A 101 2.78 23.09 17.70
C PRO A 101 1.94 21.83 17.46
N LEU A 102 2.62 20.74 17.12
CA LEU A 102 2.04 19.41 17.30
C LEU A 102 1.23 19.46 18.60
N PRO A 103 -0.04 19.02 18.64
CA PRO A 103 -0.68 18.83 19.93
C PRO A 103 0.37 18.06 20.74
N GLU A 104 0.83 18.68 21.82
CA GLU A 104 1.73 18.00 22.74
C GLU A 104 1.03 16.68 23.00
N LEU A 105 1.63 15.61 22.52
CA LEU A 105 1.30 14.28 23.00
C LEU A 105 1.45 14.46 24.52
N GLY A 106 0.32 14.65 25.21
CA GLY A 106 0.34 14.81 26.64
C GLY A 106 1.26 13.71 27.11
N GLN A 107 2.31 14.10 27.83
CA GLN A 107 3.22 13.15 28.42
C GLN A 107 2.32 12.16 29.14
N ILE A 108 2.05 11.06 28.47
CA ILE A 108 1.53 9.88 29.15
C ILE A 108 2.72 9.53 30.03
N GLU A 109 2.72 10.02 31.27
CA GLU A 109 3.56 9.43 32.29
C GLU A 109 3.24 7.94 32.22
N ALA A 110 4.11 7.22 31.53
CA ALA A 110 4.05 5.78 31.55
C ALA A 110 4.27 5.42 33.02
N ALA A 111 3.19 5.09 33.72
CA ALA A 111 3.30 4.45 35.01
C ALA A 111 4.31 3.30 34.82
N PRO A 112 5.31 3.17 35.74
CA PRO A 112 6.27 2.09 35.62
C PRO A 112 5.47 0.80 35.42
N ALA A 113 5.73 0.12 34.31
CA ALA A 113 5.06 -1.14 34.01
C ALA A 113 5.40 -2.06 35.19
N GLU A 114 4.41 -2.34 36.05
CA GLU A 114 4.52 -3.46 36.96
C GLU A 114 4.84 -4.67 36.08
N MET A 115 5.96 -5.32 36.37
CA MET A 115 6.33 -6.53 35.66
C MET A 115 5.25 -7.56 35.95
N SER A 116 4.25 -7.61 35.10
CA SER A 116 3.27 -8.67 35.09
C SER A 116 4.05 -9.95 34.82
N ALA A 117 4.11 -10.82 35.84
CA ALA A 117 4.73 -12.13 35.68
C ALA A 117 4.05 -12.81 34.49
N ALA A 118 4.84 -13.22 33.52
CA ALA A 118 4.32 -13.93 32.34
C ALA A 118 3.57 -15.18 32.83
N PRO A 119 2.32 -15.39 32.38
CA PRO A 119 1.58 -16.60 32.72
C PRO A 119 2.40 -17.82 32.29
N VAL A 120 2.42 -18.86 33.11
CA VAL A 120 3.26 -20.08 32.99
C VAL A 120 2.98 -20.82 31.68
N ASP A 121 1.88 -20.54 30.98
CA ASP A 121 1.42 -21.19 29.75
C ASP A 121 1.43 -20.24 28.52
N PHE A 122 2.50 -19.51 28.30
CA PHE A 122 2.64 -18.68 27.09
C PHE A 122 2.73 -19.47 25.78
N SER A 123 3.00 -20.77 25.84
CA SER A 123 3.16 -21.63 24.66
C SER A 123 1.86 -21.87 23.86
N ASN A 124 0.68 -21.57 24.43
CA ASN A 124 -0.62 -21.83 23.80
C ASN A 124 -1.46 -20.57 23.50
N ALA A 125 -0.88 -19.37 23.63
CA ALA A 125 -1.59 -18.10 23.42
C ALA A 125 -1.62 -17.63 21.96
N SER A 126 -1.45 -18.51 20.99
CA SER A 126 -1.65 -18.14 19.59
C SER A 126 -3.15 -18.01 19.28
N PRO A 127 -3.65 -16.81 18.94
CA PRO A 127 -5.06 -16.65 18.56
C PRO A 127 -5.40 -17.29 17.20
N PHE A 128 -4.41 -17.82 16.51
CA PHE A 128 -4.60 -18.49 15.24
C PHE A 128 -4.65 -19.99 15.44
N PRO A 129 -5.73 -20.66 14.97
CA PRO A 129 -5.78 -22.13 15.01
C PRO A 129 -4.60 -22.68 14.19
N HIS A 130 -3.87 -23.62 14.77
CA HIS A 130 -2.81 -24.32 14.06
C HIS A 130 -3.38 -24.89 12.77
N ARG A 131 -2.88 -24.43 11.63
CA ARG A 131 -3.24 -24.97 10.32
C ARG A 131 -2.81 -26.43 10.30
N LYS A 132 -3.73 -27.34 10.51
CA LYS A 132 -3.49 -28.76 10.28
C LYS A 132 -3.03 -28.89 8.84
N LYS A 133 -1.85 -29.43 8.63
CA LYS A 133 -1.33 -29.75 7.31
C LYS A 133 -2.19 -30.92 6.82
N ASP A 134 -3.30 -30.59 6.15
CA ASP A 134 -4.13 -31.60 5.51
C ASP A 134 -3.22 -32.33 4.52
N GLN A 135 -2.92 -33.56 4.86
CA GLN A 135 -2.27 -34.49 3.93
C GLN A 135 -3.35 -34.80 2.90
N ASP A 136 -3.27 -34.14 1.75
CA ASP A 136 -4.14 -34.41 0.61
C ASP A 136 -4.01 -35.88 0.24
N PRO A 137 -5.02 -36.72 0.52
CA PRO A 137 -4.93 -38.18 0.26
C PRO A 137 -4.76 -38.43 -1.26
N VAL A 138 -5.21 -37.53 -2.07
CA VAL A 138 -5.09 -37.60 -3.53
C VAL A 138 -3.63 -37.42 -3.98
N ARG A 139 -2.87 -36.48 -3.37
CA ARG A 139 -1.44 -36.32 -3.67
C ARG A 139 -0.64 -37.56 -3.27
N THR A 140 -0.94 -38.14 -2.13
CA THR A 140 -0.26 -39.35 -1.65
C THR A 140 -0.57 -40.51 -2.55
N ALA A 141 -1.82 -40.68 -3.01
CA ALA A 141 -2.22 -41.74 -3.94
C ALA A 141 -1.54 -41.57 -5.32
N ILE A 142 -1.45 -40.36 -5.86
CA ILE A 142 -0.78 -40.11 -7.13
C ILE A 142 0.73 -40.44 -7.03
N LEU A 143 1.40 -40.06 -5.96
CA LEU A 143 2.82 -40.32 -5.78
C LEU A 143 3.08 -41.83 -5.62
N ALA A 144 2.21 -42.54 -4.89
CA ALA A 144 2.31 -44.00 -4.75
C ALA A 144 2.08 -44.71 -6.10
N GLY A 145 1.06 -44.27 -6.89
CA GLY A 145 0.81 -44.81 -8.20
C GLY A 145 1.95 -44.57 -9.19
N ALA A 146 2.54 -43.39 -9.19
CA ALA A 146 3.70 -43.06 -10.03
C ALA A 146 4.93 -43.92 -9.66
N GLY A 147 5.15 -44.19 -8.35
CA GLY A 147 6.24 -45.07 -7.87
C GLY A 147 6.09 -46.51 -8.37
N VAL A 148 4.89 -47.08 -8.28
CA VAL A 148 4.60 -48.44 -8.77
C VAL A 148 4.78 -48.53 -10.31
N ALA A 149 4.31 -47.54 -11.06
CA ALA A 149 4.48 -47.52 -12.51
C ALA A 149 5.96 -47.44 -12.93
N LEU A 150 6.77 -46.66 -12.20
CA LEU A 150 8.20 -46.53 -12.47
C LEU A 150 8.94 -47.86 -12.22
N ILE A 151 8.62 -48.56 -11.11
CA ILE A 151 9.20 -49.86 -10.81
C ILE A 151 8.84 -50.90 -11.86
N ALA A 152 7.58 -50.96 -12.31
CA ALA A 152 7.13 -51.84 -13.37
C ALA A 152 7.83 -51.58 -14.72
N PHE A 153 8.03 -50.28 -15.03
CA PHE A 153 8.74 -49.87 -16.26
C PHE A 153 10.20 -50.31 -16.25
N ILE A 154 10.90 -50.10 -15.10
CA ILE A 154 12.30 -50.51 -14.92
C ILE A 154 12.42 -52.05 -15.00
N GLY A 155 11.53 -52.76 -14.35
CA GLY A 155 11.49 -54.22 -14.40
C GLY A 155 11.30 -54.77 -15.82
N SER A 156 10.39 -54.18 -16.57
CA SER A 156 10.17 -54.51 -17.99
C SER A 156 11.42 -54.26 -18.83
N MET A 157 12.08 -53.11 -18.62
CA MET A 157 13.28 -52.75 -19.36
C MET A 157 14.45 -53.72 -19.07
N VAL A 158 14.62 -54.11 -17.81
CA VAL A 158 15.65 -55.10 -17.42
C VAL A 158 15.33 -56.46 -18.06
N ALA A 159 14.08 -56.92 -18.07
CA ALA A 159 13.67 -58.17 -18.72
C ALA A 159 14.01 -58.20 -20.22
N VAL A 160 13.73 -57.11 -20.92
CA VAL A 160 14.03 -56.99 -22.37
C VAL A 160 15.54 -57.01 -22.62
N LEU A 161 16.34 -56.31 -21.76
CA LEU A 161 17.80 -56.32 -21.88
C LEU A 161 18.40 -57.72 -21.62
N THR A 162 17.87 -58.45 -20.66
CA THR A 162 18.35 -59.82 -20.37
C THR A 162 17.98 -60.85 -21.40
N MET A 163 16.85 -60.66 -22.13
CA MET A 163 16.42 -61.52 -23.23
C MET A 163 17.26 -61.31 -24.52
N HIS A 164 17.93 -60.17 -24.65
CA HIS A 164 18.76 -59.84 -25.81
C HIS A 164 20.26 -60.03 -25.58
N ALA A 165 20.67 -60.59 -24.46
CA ALA A 165 22.07 -60.91 -24.22
C ALA A 165 22.46 -62.08 -25.15
N PRO A 166 23.39 -61.87 -26.11
CA PRO A 166 23.87 -62.97 -26.92
C PRO A 166 24.61 -63.99 -26.06
N VAL A 167 24.24 -65.25 -26.19
CA VAL A 167 25.02 -66.38 -25.59
C VAL A 167 26.30 -66.50 -26.41
N LEU A 168 27.45 -66.14 -25.81
CA LEU A 168 28.80 -66.43 -26.34
C LEU A 168 29.18 -67.86 -26.08
#